data_662b4e0992ad7eefc11a64afd51ea718
#
_entry.id   662b4e0992ad7eefc11a64afd51ea718
#
_cell.length_a   1.000
_cell.length_b   1.000
_cell.length_c   1.000
_cell.angle_alpha   90.00
_cell.angle_beta   90.00
_cell.angle_gamma   90.00
#
_symmetry.space_group_name_H-M   'P 1'
#
loop_
_entity.id
_entity.type
_entity.pdbx_description
1 polymer ?
#
loop_
_entity_poly.entity_id
_entity_poly.type
_entity_poly.pdbx_seq_one_letter_code
_entity_poly.pdbx_strand_id
1 'polypeptide(L)'
;MIKNTKLFYVKAKDFQDKREAIESNYEKGLKSLERFKGSKGYAEEVEKLTEKHKKDLEALREEYRPSFNTILGGMVDAIGRRSVSAPTNDQINLLNVLKMKKKVTLEECQRTAEAVKDNPIAVSVVTEIAHDHGIMQSFDHLCPEMSSGRASEIVTNIKDGLEDWLMYDTTKASRMVKAFHEEHYGATSTPLVKRTLFEDEEGCFRDLIGLEGDSMKQFSEIVDA
;
A
#
# COMPACT_ATOMS: atom_id res chain seq x y z
N MET A 1 16.80 -12.24 -10.14
CA MET A 1 16.02 -11.02 -10.40
C MET A 1 15.75 -10.36 -9.05
N ILE A 2 15.94 -9.06 -8.90
CA ILE A 2 15.67 -8.37 -7.64
C ILE A 2 14.14 -8.24 -7.52
N LYS A 3 13.62 -8.60 -6.36
CA LYS A 3 12.16 -8.57 -6.09
C LYS A 3 11.63 -7.13 -6.07
N ASN A 4 10.45 -6.90 -6.62
CA ASN A 4 9.82 -5.58 -6.68
C ASN A 4 9.55 -4.99 -5.28
N THR A 5 9.09 -5.83 -4.34
CA THR A 5 8.89 -5.42 -2.94
C THR A 5 10.17 -4.92 -2.31
N LYS A 6 11.27 -5.65 -2.49
CA LYS A 6 12.58 -5.24 -1.98
C LYS A 6 13.10 -3.96 -2.64
N LEU A 7 12.90 -3.81 -3.95
CA LEU A 7 13.26 -2.57 -4.66
C LEU A 7 12.48 -1.39 -4.14
N PHE A 8 11.17 -1.56 -3.91
CA PHE A 8 10.31 -0.52 -3.35
C PHE A 8 10.80 -0.11 -1.96
N TYR A 9 11.02 -1.06 -1.07
CA TYR A 9 11.54 -0.80 0.26
C TYR A 9 12.88 -0.05 0.25
N VAL A 10 13.86 -0.53 -0.54
CA VAL A 10 15.18 0.11 -0.64
C VAL A 10 15.06 1.56 -1.11
N LYS A 11 14.19 1.81 -2.11
CA LYS A 11 13.95 3.17 -2.61
C LYS A 11 13.21 4.05 -1.60
N ALA A 12 12.23 3.48 -0.90
CA ALA A 12 11.49 4.19 0.13
C ALA A 12 12.40 4.61 1.30
N LYS A 13 13.28 3.72 1.72
CA LYS A 13 14.27 3.99 2.76
C LYS A 13 15.26 5.06 2.35
N ASP A 14 15.85 4.95 1.15
CA ASP A 14 16.81 5.93 0.62
C ASP A 14 16.17 7.33 0.47
N PHE A 15 14.93 7.38 0.00
CA PHE A 15 14.14 8.63 -0.04
C PHE A 15 13.96 9.23 1.35
N GLN A 16 13.59 8.43 2.33
CA GLN A 16 13.40 8.87 3.70
C GLN A 16 14.68 9.39 4.33
N ASP A 17 15.80 8.64 4.21
CA ASP A 17 17.10 9.02 4.76
C ASP A 17 17.55 10.39 4.19
N LYS A 18 17.38 10.60 2.87
CA LYS A 18 17.69 11.89 2.23
C LYS A 18 16.77 13.00 2.69
N ARG A 19 15.48 12.71 2.86
CA ARG A 19 14.50 13.66 3.36
C ARG A 19 14.83 14.10 4.78
N GLU A 20 15.14 13.17 5.67
CA GLU A 20 15.57 13.46 7.05
C GLU A 20 16.83 14.33 7.08
N ALA A 21 17.76 14.10 6.17
CA ALA A 21 18.95 14.95 6.04
C ALA A 21 18.60 16.38 5.65
N ILE A 22 17.64 16.58 4.72
CA ILE A 22 17.16 17.91 4.32
C ILE A 22 16.46 18.60 5.50
N GLU A 23 15.56 17.89 6.20
CA GLU A 23 14.85 18.41 7.38
C GLU A 23 15.83 18.80 8.50
N SER A 24 16.80 17.92 8.80
CA SER A 24 17.83 18.17 9.82
C SER A 24 18.68 19.41 9.48
N ASN A 25 19.02 19.60 8.20
CA ASN A 25 19.78 20.76 7.75
C ASN A 25 18.95 22.05 7.88
N TYR A 26 17.67 21.99 7.56
CA TYR A 26 16.74 23.11 7.74
C TYR A 26 16.61 23.50 9.22
N GLU A 27 16.38 22.51 10.11
CA GLU A 27 16.31 22.76 11.55
C GLU A 27 17.61 23.37 12.13
N LYS A 28 18.76 22.85 11.71
CA LYS A 28 20.08 23.41 12.12
C LYS A 28 20.24 24.85 11.63
N GLY A 29 19.80 25.12 10.38
CA GLY A 29 19.79 26.45 9.83
C GLY A 29 18.93 27.41 10.66
N LEU A 30 17.69 27.01 10.97
CA LEU A 30 16.80 27.83 11.83
C LEU A 30 17.42 28.10 13.21
N LYS A 31 17.94 27.06 13.87
CA LYS A 31 18.62 27.22 15.17
C LYS A 31 19.81 28.18 15.10
N SER A 32 20.57 28.15 14.02
CA SER A 32 21.70 29.07 13.83
C SER A 32 21.25 30.52 13.65
N LEU A 33 20.07 30.74 13.09
CA LEU A 33 19.49 32.08 12.89
C LEU A 33 18.83 32.63 14.16
N GLU A 34 18.40 31.78 15.10
CA GLU A 34 17.71 32.20 16.33
C GLU A 34 18.52 33.26 17.12
N ARG A 35 19.86 33.19 17.13
CA ARG A 35 20.76 34.17 17.78
C ARG A 35 20.66 35.58 17.16
N PHE A 36 20.10 35.69 15.94
CA PHE A 36 19.92 36.98 15.24
C PHE A 36 18.45 37.43 15.29
N LYS A 37 17.61 36.80 16.08
CA LYS A 37 16.20 37.14 16.23
C LYS A 37 16.06 38.61 16.69
N GLY A 38 15.31 39.40 15.89
CA GLY A 38 15.15 40.83 16.10
C GLY A 38 16.13 41.74 15.33
N SER A 39 17.13 41.17 14.63
CA SER A 39 17.97 41.95 13.71
C SER A 39 17.26 42.24 12.39
N LYS A 40 17.73 43.31 11.71
CA LYS A 40 17.14 43.85 10.47
C LYS A 40 17.43 42.96 9.26
N GLY A 41 17.56 41.75 9.30
CA GLY A 41 17.77 40.79 8.20
C GLY A 41 17.30 39.39 8.55
N TYR A 42 16.89 39.19 9.81
CA TYR A 42 16.49 37.89 10.28
C TYR A 42 15.34 37.27 9.45
N ALA A 43 14.30 38.05 9.17
CA ALA A 43 13.14 37.58 8.42
C ALA A 43 13.52 37.14 7.00
N GLU A 44 14.37 37.93 6.33
CA GLU A 44 14.84 37.62 4.97
C GLU A 44 15.68 36.35 4.92
N GLU A 45 16.56 36.13 5.91
CA GLU A 45 17.37 34.91 5.97
C GLU A 45 16.54 33.66 6.30
N VAL A 46 15.53 33.80 7.15
CA VAL A 46 14.57 32.70 7.41
C VAL A 46 13.77 32.37 6.16
N GLU A 47 13.33 33.40 5.39
CA GLU A 47 12.61 33.19 4.15
C GLU A 47 13.47 32.47 3.10
N LYS A 48 14.71 32.93 2.88
CA LYS A 48 15.66 32.25 1.97
C LYS A 48 15.91 30.79 2.37
N LEU A 49 16.09 30.52 3.65
CA LEU A 49 16.29 29.18 4.15
C LEU A 49 15.04 28.29 3.91
N THR A 50 13.85 28.85 4.12
CA THR A 50 12.57 28.15 3.91
C THR A 50 12.34 27.87 2.42
N GLU A 51 12.65 28.83 1.54
CA GLU A 51 12.55 28.62 0.10
C GLU A 51 13.54 27.55 -0.39
N LYS A 52 14.77 27.58 0.13
CA LYS A 52 15.76 26.53 -0.17
C LYS A 52 15.26 25.16 0.26
N HIS A 53 14.77 25.03 1.49
CA HIS A 53 14.21 23.78 2.00
C HIS A 53 13.08 23.25 1.11
N LYS A 54 12.15 24.10 0.69
CA LYS A 54 11.07 23.71 -0.23
C LYS A 54 11.62 23.18 -1.56
N LYS A 55 12.59 23.88 -2.15
CA LYS A 55 13.23 23.48 -3.41
C LYS A 55 13.98 22.14 -3.28
N ASP A 56 14.70 21.95 -2.18
CA ASP A 56 15.44 20.72 -1.93
C ASP A 56 14.49 19.52 -1.79
N LEU A 57 13.34 19.68 -1.10
CA LEU A 57 12.31 18.65 -0.99
C LEU A 57 11.64 18.38 -2.34
N GLU A 58 11.35 19.40 -3.13
CA GLU A 58 10.74 19.22 -4.45
C GLU A 58 11.69 18.51 -5.41
N ALA A 59 12.96 18.89 -5.42
CA ALA A 59 13.98 18.21 -6.21
C ALA A 59 14.12 16.74 -5.83
N LEU A 60 14.09 16.41 -4.53
CA LEU A 60 14.12 15.03 -4.05
C LEU A 60 12.91 14.23 -4.55
N ARG A 61 11.71 14.79 -4.53
CA ARG A 61 10.49 14.16 -5.03
C ARG A 61 10.60 13.83 -6.52
N GLU A 62 11.04 14.82 -7.31
CA GLU A 62 11.20 14.66 -8.76
C GLU A 62 12.27 13.61 -9.11
N GLU A 63 13.32 13.49 -8.30
CA GLU A 63 14.35 12.44 -8.46
C GLU A 63 13.76 11.03 -8.27
N TYR A 64 12.88 10.85 -7.27
CA TYR A 64 12.42 9.51 -6.87
C TYR A 64 11.12 9.05 -7.53
N ARG A 65 10.22 9.97 -7.90
CA ARG A 65 8.93 9.66 -8.54
C ARG A 65 9.04 8.68 -9.72
N PRO A 66 9.96 8.88 -10.70
CA PRO A 66 10.09 7.94 -11.82
C PRO A 66 10.48 6.52 -11.38
N SER A 67 11.34 6.42 -10.35
CA SER A 67 11.79 5.12 -9.83
C SER A 67 10.64 4.35 -9.18
N PHE A 68 9.81 5.02 -8.36
CA PHE A 68 8.63 4.40 -7.78
C PHE A 68 7.62 3.97 -8.83
N ASN A 69 7.34 4.82 -9.80
CA ASN A 69 6.42 4.48 -10.89
C ASN A 69 6.92 3.27 -11.70
N THR A 70 8.22 3.15 -11.92
CA THR A 70 8.81 1.98 -12.59
C THR A 70 8.63 0.70 -11.78
N ILE A 71 8.87 0.77 -10.46
CA ILE A 71 8.71 -0.39 -9.58
C ILE A 71 7.25 -0.82 -9.50
N LEU A 72 6.32 0.13 -9.33
CA LEU A 72 4.88 -0.16 -9.32
C LEU A 72 4.41 -0.71 -10.66
N GLY A 73 4.93 -0.20 -11.78
CA GLY A 73 4.71 -0.78 -13.11
C GLY A 73 5.15 -2.25 -13.18
N GLY A 74 6.34 -2.56 -12.64
CA GLY A 74 6.84 -3.93 -12.54
C GLY A 74 5.95 -4.86 -11.71
N MET A 75 5.36 -4.34 -10.62
CA MET A 75 4.38 -5.09 -9.82
C MET A 75 3.10 -5.38 -10.62
N VAL A 76 2.58 -4.38 -11.33
CA VAL A 76 1.40 -4.56 -12.21
C VAL A 76 1.68 -5.60 -13.29
N ASP A 77 2.85 -5.55 -13.92
CA ASP A 77 3.25 -6.52 -14.95
C ASP A 77 3.38 -7.94 -14.38
N ALA A 78 3.90 -8.08 -13.14
CA ALA A 78 3.99 -9.36 -12.45
C ALA A 78 2.60 -9.94 -12.16
N ILE A 79 1.68 -9.12 -11.67
CA ILE A 79 0.28 -9.51 -11.47
C ILE A 79 -0.37 -9.95 -12.79
N GLY A 80 -0.15 -9.19 -13.87
CA GLY A 80 -0.70 -9.51 -15.20
C GLY A 80 -0.13 -10.80 -15.78
N ARG A 81 1.13 -11.12 -15.53
CA ARG A 81 1.76 -12.39 -15.96
C ARG A 81 1.26 -13.58 -15.15
N ARG A 82 0.87 -13.37 -13.91
CA ARG A 82 0.17 -14.37 -13.12
C ARG A 82 -1.23 -14.53 -13.70
N SER A 83 -1.29 -15.12 -14.91
CA SER A 83 -2.57 -15.42 -15.53
C SER A 83 -3.42 -16.17 -14.53
N VAL A 84 -4.61 -15.64 -14.27
CA VAL A 84 -5.63 -16.41 -13.56
C VAL A 84 -5.78 -17.67 -14.40
N SER A 85 -5.26 -18.78 -13.92
CA SER A 85 -5.33 -20.03 -14.66
C SER A 85 -6.80 -20.30 -14.93
N ALA A 86 -7.14 -20.53 -16.19
CA ALA A 86 -8.51 -20.91 -16.54
C ALA A 86 -8.94 -22.07 -15.63
N PRO A 87 -10.20 -22.14 -15.21
CA PRO A 87 -10.70 -23.26 -14.45
C PRO A 87 -10.36 -24.59 -15.13
N THR A 88 -9.93 -25.58 -14.37
CA THR A 88 -9.66 -26.93 -14.91
C THR A 88 -10.94 -27.53 -15.47
N ASN A 89 -10.80 -28.55 -16.32
CA ASN A 89 -11.98 -29.27 -16.85
C ASN A 89 -12.88 -29.81 -15.74
N ASP A 90 -12.32 -30.27 -14.63
CA ASP A 90 -13.10 -30.77 -13.49
C ASP A 90 -13.86 -29.62 -12.80
N GLN A 91 -13.23 -28.46 -12.63
CA GLN A 91 -13.89 -27.26 -12.10
C GLN A 91 -15.01 -26.78 -13.04
N ILE A 92 -14.75 -26.75 -14.36
CA ILE A 92 -15.76 -26.40 -15.37
C ILE A 92 -16.95 -27.38 -15.30
N ASN A 93 -16.69 -28.67 -15.17
CA ASN A 93 -17.75 -29.67 -15.07
C ASN A 93 -18.59 -29.47 -13.80
N LEU A 94 -17.97 -29.19 -12.65
CA LEU A 94 -18.68 -28.88 -11.41
C LEU A 94 -19.57 -27.65 -11.56
N LEU A 95 -19.05 -26.58 -12.15
CA LEU A 95 -19.81 -25.34 -12.42
C LEU A 95 -20.98 -25.59 -13.37
N ASN A 96 -20.78 -26.37 -14.43
CA ASN A 96 -21.83 -26.72 -15.38
C ASN A 96 -22.93 -27.54 -14.71
N VAL A 97 -22.59 -28.51 -13.87
CA VAL A 97 -23.57 -29.30 -13.11
C VAL A 97 -24.39 -28.40 -12.19
N LEU A 98 -23.74 -27.45 -11.49
CA LEU A 98 -24.45 -26.49 -10.63
C LEU A 98 -25.39 -25.59 -11.46
N LYS A 99 -24.93 -25.06 -12.59
CA LYS A 99 -25.69 -24.19 -13.50
C LYS A 99 -26.89 -24.87 -14.13
N MET A 100 -26.81 -26.17 -14.41
CA MET A 100 -27.90 -26.95 -15.03
C MET A 100 -29.05 -27.27 -14.06
N LYS A 101 -28.90 -27.06 -12.77
CA LYS A 101 -29.94 -27.33 -11.78
C LYS A 101 -31.07 -26.30 -11.84
N LYS A 102 -32.32 -26.78 -11.81
CA LYS A 102 -33.50 -25.90 -11.75
C LYS A 102 -33.64 -25.14 -10.44
N LYS A 103 -33.11 -25.69 -9.36
CA LYS A 103 -33.01 -25.10 -8.04
C LYS A 103 -31.63 -25.40 -7.46
N VAL A 104 -30.98 -24.38 -6.95
CA VAL A 104 -29.69 -24.49 -6.27
C VAL A 104 -29.89 -24.05 -4.82
N THR A 105 -29.28 -24.77 -3.90
CA THR A 105 -29.32 -24.45 -2.47
C THR A 105 -28.03 -23.75 -2.05
N LEU A 106 -28.06 -23.00 -0.95
CA LEU A 106 -26.89 -22.37 -0.37
C LEU A 106 -25.77 -23.40 -0.08
N GLU A 107 -26.15 -24.57 0.47
CA GLU A 107 -25.19 -25.63 0.80
C GLU A 107 -24.49 -26.19 -0.44
N GLU A 108 -25.20 -26.31 -1.56
CA GLU A 108 -24.61 -26.74 -2.84
C GLU A 108 -23.63 -25.70 -3.37
N CYS A 109 -23.98 -24.40 -3.30
CA CYS A 109 -23.07 -23.34 -3.66
C CYS A 109 -21.81 -23.34 -2.78
N GLN A 110 -21.95 -23.46 -1.47
CA GLN A 110 -20.82 -23.54 -0.54
C GLN A 110 -19.89 -24.73 -0.84
N ARG A 111 -20.45 -25.93 -1.02
CA ARG A 111 -19.66 -27.12 -1.38
C ARG A 111 -18.93 -26.96 -2.71
N THR A 112 -19.59 -26.36 -3.71
CA THR A 112 -18.97 -26.14 -5.01
C THR A 112 -17.89 -25.09 -4.90
N ALA A 113 -18.13 -23.98 -4.21
CA ALA A 113 -17.14 -22.93 -3.98
C ALA A 113 -15.90 -23.47 -3.24
N GLU A 114 -16.09 -24.29 -2.20
CA GLU A 114 -14.98 -24.99 -1.51
C GLU A 114 -14.18 -25.89 -2.45
N ALA A 115 -14.85 -26.61 -3.35
CA ALA A 115 -14.18 -27.51 -4.30
C ALA A 115 -13.38 -26.76 -5.37
N VAL A 116 -13.70 -25.47 -5.62
CA VAL A 116 -13.05 -24.65 -6.66
C VAL A 116 -12.28 -23.45 -6.08
N LYS A 117 -12.11 -23.37 -4.76
CA LYS A 117 -11.54 -22.22 -4.05
C LYS A 117 -10.15 -21.82 -4.52
N ASP A 118 -9.39 -22.73 -5.10
CA ASP A 118 -8.06 -22.46 -5.65
C ASP A 118 -8.11 -21.61 -6.93
N ASN A 119 -9.32 -21.43 -7.51
CA ASN A 119 -9.52 -20.65 -8.72
C ASN A 119 -10.54 -19.53 -8.49
N PRO A 120 -10.11 -18.27 -8.34
CA PRO A 120 -10.99 -17.13 -8.08
C PRO A 120 -12.08 -16.93 -9.14
N ILE A 121 -11.78 -17.23 -10.44
CA ILE A 121 -12.78 -17.13 -11.51
C ILE A 121 -13.90 -18.17 -11.25
N ALA A 122 -13.53 -19.41 -10.91
CA ALA A 122 -14.51 -20.44 -10.64
C ALA A 122 -15.39 -20.08 -9.44
N VAL A 123 -14.81 -19.49 -8.37
CA VAL A 123 -15.57 -19.01 -7.20
C VAL A 123 -16.51 -17.88 -7.57
N SER A 124 -16.06 -16.91 -8.39
CA SER A 124 -16.91 -15.82 -8.87
C SER A 124 -18.11 -16.37 -9.68
N VAL A 125 -17.91 -17.36 -10.51
CA VAL A 125 -19.00 -18.03 -11.25
C VAL A 125 -19.99 -18.72 -10.29
N VAL A 126 -19.53 -19.34 -9.21
CA VAL A 126 -20.44 -19.89 -8.19
C VAL A 126 -21.26 -18.79 -7.54
N THR A 127 -20.65 -17.64 -7.24
CA THR A 127 -21.34 -16.46 -6.68
C THR A 127 -22.42 -15.95 -7.66
N GLU A 128 -22.12 -15.85 -8.96
CA GLU A 128 -23.11 -15.47 -10.00
C GLU A 128 -24.28 -16.47 -10.04
N ILE A 129 -23.99 -17.78 -10.08
CA ILE A 129 -25.04 -18.81 -10.08
C ILE A 129 -25.90 -18.71 -8.82
N ALA A 130 -25.31 -18.47 -7.66
CA ALA A 130 -26.04 -18.27 -6.41
C ALA A 130 -26.98 -17.06 -6.50
N HIS A 131 -26.51 -15.93 -7.01
CA HIS A 131 -27.32 -14.73 -7.20
C HIS A 131 -28.48 -14.97 -8.17
N ASP A 132 -28.27 -15.68 -9.27
CA ASP A 132 -29.33 -16.05 -10.24
C ASP A 132 -30.45 -16.88 -9.59
N HIS A 133 -30.13 -17.61 -8.52
CA HIS A 133 -31.08 -18.39 -7.75
C HIS A 133 -31.59 -17.69 -6.47
N GLY A 134 -31.33 -16.37 -6.33
CA GLY A 134 -31.78 -15.54 -5.20
C GLY A 134 -31.00 -15.73 -3.91
N ILE A 135 -29.81 -16.34 -3.96
CA ILE A 135 -28.90 -16.51 -2.82
C ILE A 135 -27.92 -15.32 -2.84
N MET A 136 -28.15 -14.33 -1.97
CA MET A 136 -27.38 -13.08 -1.92
C MET A 136 -26.07 -13.22 -1.12
N GLN A 137 -25.38 -14.36 -1.20
CA GLN A 137 -24.12 -14.60 -0.51
C GLN A 137 -22.97 -14.66 -1.52
N SER A 138 -21.89 -13.89 -1.25
CA SER A 138 -20.60 -14.03 -1.95
C SER A 138 -19.76 -15.12 -1.31
N PHE A 139 -19.04 -15.86 -2.14
CA PHE A 139 -18.10 -16.92 -1.73
C PHE A 139 -16.64 -16.49 -1.87
N ASP A 140 -16.37 -15.23 -2.19
CA ASP A 140 -15.01 -14.69 -2.41
C ASP A 140 -14.10 -14.87 -1.17
N HIS A 141 -14.69 -14.93 0.04
CA HIS A 141 -13.99 -15.20 1.29
C HIS A 141 -13.34 -16.61 1.35
N LEU A 142 -13.76 -17.54 0.48
CA LEU A 142 -13.14 -18.88 0.37
C LEU A 142 -11.88 -18.87 -0.49
N CYS A 143 -11.68 -17.82 -1.32
CA CYS A 143 -10.45 -17.65 -2.07
C CYS A 143 -9.27 -17.41 -1.12
N PRO A 144 -8.02 -17.74 -1.53
CA PRO A 144 -6.85 -17.33 -0.79
C PRO A 144 -6.93 -15.84 -0.45
N GLU A 145 -6.55 -15.45 0.78
CA GLU A 145 -6.65 -14.07 1.27
C GLU A 145 -6.07 -13.04 0.30
N MET A 146 -5.06 -13.42 -0.47
CA MET A 146 -4.43 -12.59 -1.49
C MET A 146 -4.68 -13.14 -2.89
N SER A 147 -5.68 -12.60 -3.58
CA SER A 147 -5.90 -12.84 -5.00
C SER A 147 -5.11 -11.84 -5.87
N SER A 148 -4.93 -12.15 -7.17
CA SER A 148 -4.37 -11.17 -8.12
C SER A 148 -5.19 -9.89 -8.20
N GLY A 149 -6.51 -9.96 -8.04
CA GLY A 149 -7.40 -8.80 -7.98
C GLY A 149 -7.10 -7.93 -6.76
N ARG A 150 -6.98 -8.53 -5.57
CA ARG A 150 -6.63 -7.81 -4.35
C ARG A 150 -5.22 -7.25 -4.41
N ALA A 151 -4.25 -7.99 -4.95
CA ALA A 151 -2.90 -7.47 -5.17
C ALA A 151 -2.89 -6.25 -6.11
N SER A 152 -3.71 -6.27 -7.18
CA SER A 152 -3.88 -5.12 -8.08
C SER A 152 -4.49 -3.91 -7.38
N GLU A 153 -5.50 -4.12 -6.56
CA GLU A 153 -6.10 -3.06 -5.73
C GLU A 153 -5.08 -2.44 -4.78
N ILE A 154 -4.27 -3.27 -4.10
CA ILE A 154 -3.20 -2.81 -3.21
C ILE A 154 -2.18 -1.96 -3.97
N VAL A 155 -1.69 -2.42 -5.14
CA VAL A 155 -0.74 -1.65 -5.95
C VAL A 155 -1.36 -0.34 -6.44
N THR A 156 -2.64 -0.33 -6.77
CA THR A 156 -3.38 0.89 -7.13
C THR A 156 -3.44 1.86 -5.95
N ASN A 157 -3.79 1.38 -4.77
CA ASN A 157 -3.83 2.18 -3.55
C ASN A 157 -2.46 2.77 -3.19
N ILE A 158 -1.37 1.98 -3.34
CA ILE A 158 0.00 2.49 -3.18
C ILE A 158 0.27 3.60 -4.19
N LYS A 159 -0.09 3.41 -5.46
CA LYS A 159 0.13 4.39 -6.52
C LYS A 159 -0.63 5.68 -6.27
N ASP A 160 -1.88 5.59 -5.86
CA ASP A 160 -2.73 6.75 -5.58
C ASP A 160 -2.25 7.50 -4.33
N GLY A 161 -1.79 6.79 -3.30
CA GLY A 161 -1.21 7.37 -2.09
C GLY A 161 0.23 7.84 -2.23
N LEU A 162 0.94 7.45 -3.31
CA LEU A 162 2.37 7.75 -3.47
C LEU A 162 2.65 9.25 -3.53
N GLU A 163 1.85 10.01 -4.25
CA GLU A 163 2.04 11.46 -4.37
C GLU A 163 1.87 12.14 -3.01
N ASP A 164 0.84 11.78 -2.26
CA ASP A 164 0.61 12.29 -0.91
C ASP A 164 1.79 11.94 0.00
N TRP A 165 2.29 10.70 -0.06
CA TRP A 165 3.43 10.27 0.72
C TRP A 165 4.72 10.99 0.35
N LEU A 166 4.99 11.21 -0.94
CA LEU A 166 6.13 12.00 -1.41
C LEU A 166 6.01 13.48 -1.00
N MET A 167 4.78 14.00 -0.99
CA MET A 167 4.46 15.39 -0.64
C MET A 167 4.35 15.63 0.87
N TYR A 168 4.27 14.57 1.67
CA TYR A 168 3.89 14.65 3.07
C TYR A 168 4.88 15.49 3.88
N ASP A 169 4.40 16.60 4.41
CA ASP A 169 5.13 17.43 5.38
C ASP A 169 5.14 16.70 6.72
N THR A 170 6.31 16.19 7.13
CA THR A 170 6.47 15.46 8.40
C THR A 170 5.99 16.26 9.61
N THR A 171 6.06 17.60 9.55
CA THR A 171 5.52 18.47 10.60
C THR A 171 3.99 18.46 10.63
N LYS A 172 3.36 18.41 9.45
CA LYS A 172 1.90 18.36 9.33
C LYS A 172 1.37 16.98 9.72
N ALA A 173 2.09 15.94 9.32
CA ALA A 173 1.84 14.56 9.68
C ALA A 173 1.96 14.32 11.18
N SER A 174 3.05 14.75 11.77
CA SER A 174 3.22 14.67 13.22
C SER A 174 2.07 15.34 13.97
N ARG A 175 1.54 16.46 13.45
CA ARG A 175 0.38 17.12 14.05
C ARG A 175 -0.92 16.33 13.85
N MET A 176 -1.14 15.76 12.65
CA MET A 176 -2.35 14.99 12.37
C MET A 176 -2.33 13.64 13.10
N VAL A 177 -1.21 12.93 13.11
CA VAL A 177 -1.05 11.68 13.87
C VAL A 177 -1.15 11.95 15.38
N LYS A 178 -0.58 13.05 15.86
CA LYS A 178 -0.70 13.47 17.25
C LYS A 178 -2.14 13.80 17.61
N ALA A 179 -2.84 14.58 16.78
CA ALA A 179 -4.24 14.91 17.00
C ALA A 179 -5.13 13.66 16.96
N PHE A 180 -4.92 12.76 15.99
CA PHE A 180 -5.65 11.48 15.89
C PHE A 180 -5.37 10.58 17.11
N HIS A 181 -4.13 10.54 17.56
CA HIS A 181 -3.73 9.72 18.73
C HIS A 181 -4.27 10.30 20.04
N GLU A 182 -4.25 11.63 20.20
CA GLU A 182 -4.83 12.29 21.37
C GLU A 182 -6.35 12.12 21.44
N GLU A 183 -7.02 12.13 20.28
CA GLU A 183 -8.47 11.95 20.17
C GLU A 183 -8.92 10.51 20.46
N HIS A 184 -8.13 9.49 20.04
CA HIS A 184 -8.55 8.08 20.11
C HIS A 184 -7.93 7.29 21.26
N TYR A 185 -6.75 7.68 21.77
CA TYR A 185 -5.98 6.90 22.75
C TYR A 185 -5.56 7.68 24.00
N GLY A 186 -5.89 8.97 24.08
CA GLY A 186 -5.54 9.83 25.21
C GLY A 186 -4.08 10.31 25.23
N ALA A 187 -3.83 11.41 25.97
CA ALA A 187 -2.58 12.18 25.97
C ALA A 187 -1.32 11.47 26.54
N THR A 188 -1.40 10.22 26.94
CA THR A 188 -0.31 9.47 27.61
C THR A 188 0.51 8.57 26.68
N SER A 189 0.14 8.44 25.42
CA SER A 189 0.90 7.65 24.46
C SER A 189 2.05 8.47 23.89
N THR A 190 3.27 7.98 24.08
CA THR A 190 4.49 8.56 23.48
C THR A 190 4.29 8.69 21.96
N PRO A 191 4.50 9.89 21.37
CA PRO A 191 4.30 10.05 19.95
C PRO A 191 5.16 9.05 19.18
N LEU A 192 4.56 8.29 18.27
CA LEU A 192 5.21 7.38 17.33
C LEU A 192 6.20 8.09 16.37
N VAL A 193 6.46 9.37 16.57
CA VAL A 193 7.23 10.28 15.71
C VAL A 193 8.75 9.98 15.71
N LYS A 194 9.23 9.01 16.48
CA LYS A 194 10.65 8.57 16.47
C LYS A 194 10.86 7.14 15.97
N ARG A 195 9.84 6.48 15.45
CA ARG A 195 10.10 5.27 14.69
C ARG A 195 10.67 5.70 13.34
N THR A 196 11.89 5.29 13.07
CA THR A 196 12.39 5.16 11.71
C THR A 196 11.33 4.39 10.94
N LEU A 197 10.48 5.11 10.19
CA LEU A 197 9.57 4.49 9.23
C LEU A 197 10.44 3.50 8.45
N PHE A 198 10.04 2.23 8.36
CA PHE A 198 10.73 1.21 7.59
C PHE A 198 12.03 0.64 8.20
N GLU A 199 11.93 0.00 9.35
CA GLU A 199 13.05 -0.80 9.88
C GLU A 199 13.40 -1.95 8.93
N ASP A 200 12.38 -2.51 8.25
CA ASP A 200 12.49 -3.60 7.29
C ASP A 200 11.43 -3.49 6.17
N GLU A 201 11.44 -4.46 5.27
CA GLU A 201 10.52 -4.53 4.13
C GLU A 201 9.05 -4.66 4.60
N GLU A 202 8.79 -5.51 5.59
CA GLU A 202 7.46 -5.70 6.16
C GLU A 202 6.95 -4.43 6.84
N GLY A 203 7.79 -3.75 7.61
CA GLY A 203 7.49 -2.46 8.23
C GLY A 203 7.12 -1.40 7.22
N CYS A 204 7.80 -1.39 6.05
CA CYS A 204 7.49 -0.48 4.96
C CYS A 204 6.04 -0.66 4.45
N PHE A 205 5.64 -1.90 4.15
CA PHE A 205 4.31 -2.17 3.63
C PHE A 205 3.22 -2.09 4.69
N ARG A 206 3.52 -2.46 5.93
CA ARG A 206 2.61 -2.24 7.07
C ARG A 206 2.29 -0.76 7.26
N ASP A 207 3.32 0.10 7.26
CA ASP A 207 3.14 1.52 7.56
C ASP A 207 2.51 2.30 6.40
N LEU A 208 2.73 1.85 5.15
CA LEU A 208 2.11 2.47 3.96
C LEU A 208 0.66 2.03 3.73
N ILE A 209 0.35 0.75 3.92
CA ILE A 209 -0.92 0.15 3.49
C ILE A 209 -1.51 -0.87 4.47
N GLY A 210 -0.95 -0.99 5.66
CA GLY A 210 -1.43 -1.93 6.69
C GLY A 210 -1.22 -3.41 6.35
N LEU A 211 -0.24 -3.74 5.48
CA LEU A 211 0.02 -5.10 5.03
C LEU A 211 1.16 -5.73 5.84
N GLU A 212 0.87 -6.82 6.55
CA GLU A 212 1.83 -7.50 7.43
C GLU A 212 1.61 -9.02 7.45
N GLY A 213 2.58 -9.76 7.98
CA GLY A 213 2.50 -11.20 8.22
C GLY A 213 2.26 -12.02 6.95
N ASP A 214 1.33 -12.96 7.02
CA ASP A 214 1.01 -13.86 5.91
C ASP A 214 0.46 -13.11 4.70
N SER A 215 -0.30 -12.03 4.90
CA SER A 215 -0.81 -11.19 3.81
C SER A 215 0.32 -10.51 3.05
N MET A 216 1.36 -10.00 3.73
CA MET A 216 2.55 -9.45 3.08
C MET A 216 3.31 -10.51 2.28
N LYS A 217 3.46 -11.71 2.85
CA LYS A 217 4.12 -12.84 2.16
C LYS A 217 3.40 -13.22 0.88
N GLN A 218 2.08 -13.39 0.94
CA GLN A 218 1.25 -13.72 -0.22
C GLN A 218 1.30 -12.62 -1.29
N PHE A 219 1.25 -11.36 -0.87
CA PHE A 219 1.40 -10.21 -1.78
C PHE A 219 2.75 -10.24 -2.49
N SER A 220 3.86 -10.44 -1.75
CA SER A 220 5.21 -10.54 -2.31
C SER A 220 5.30 -11.69 -3.34
N GLU A 221 4.72 -12.86 -3.06
CA GLU A 221 4.69 -13.99 -3.98
C GLU A 221 4.01 -13.65 -5.31
N ILE A 222 3.07 -12.70 -5.29
CA ILE A 222 2.35 -12.27 -6.49
C ILE A 222 3.14 -11.21 -7.26
N VAL A 223 3.57 -10.15 -6.61
CA VAL A 223 4.17 -8.98 -7.29
C VAL A 223 5.64 -9.14 -7.62
N ASP A 224 6.29 -10.16 -7.05
CA ASP A 224 7.70 -10.50 -7.29
C ASP A 224 7.88 -11.65 -8.31
N ALA A 225 6.78 -12.25 -8.80
CA ALA A 225 6.79 -13.28 -9.83
C ALA A 225 7.07 -12.68 -11.22
#